data_1940c207524f31445d36a7199c9f92f5
#
_entry.id   1940c207524f31445d36a7199c9f92f5
#
_cell.length_a   1.000
_cell.length_b   1.000
_cell.length_c   1.000
_cell.angle_alpha   90.00
_cell.angle_beta   90.00
_cell.angle_gamma   90.00
#
_symmetry.space_group_name_H-M   'P 1'
#
loop_
_entity.id
_entity.type
_entity.pdbx_description
1 polymer ?
#
loop_
_entity_poly.entity_id
_entity_poly.type
_entity_poly.pdbx_seq_one_letter_code
_entity_poly.pdbx_strand_id
1 'polypeptide(L)'
;YEVEPFENLHNDIHYTVEEREYVRNLNKDQQEEIFKKENKIMDVIKSDIPIRFKILNSDLNQRAKANVLSRVDHFYTLDPTDNEYQKLLPWVQQLDKIPFGKYCQDIINKDKPVAKIQEYLTSTKSFMDSAVYGHESAKTQILSIIAREISNPSSGGNCIAIQGPMGNGKTTLIKEGVCKAMNRPFGFIPLGGMQDSSYLLGHE
;
A
#
# COMPACT_ATOMS: atom_id res chain seq x y z
N TYR A 1 7.04 -39.46 -33.26
CA TYR A 1 6.35 -38.22 -32.88
C TYR A 1 6.99 -37.77 -31.59
N GLU A 2 7.90 -36.81 -31.66
CA GLU A 2 8.49 -36.14 -30.51
C GLU A 2 7.39 -35.34 -29.82
N VAL A 3 7.12 -35.67 -28.57
CA VAL A 3 6.21 -34.91 -27.68
C VAL A 3 6.90 -33.59 -27.43
N GLU A 4 6.24 -32.53 -27.84
CA GLU A 4 6.78 -31.19 -27.83
C GLU A 4 7.11 -30.68 -26.43
N PRO A 5 8.15 -29.83 -26.32
CA PRO A 5 8.62 -29.29 -25.04
C PRO A 5 7.59 -28.38 -24.31
N PHE A 6 6.44 -28.16 -24.95
CA PHE A 6 5.41 -27.23 -24.47
C PHE A 6 4.69 -27.69 -23.19
N GLU A 7 4.51 -29.00 -22.97
CA GLU A 7 3.79 -29.53 -21.80
C GLU A 7 4.61 -29.59 -20.52
N ASN A 8 5.95 -29.53 -20.63
CA ASN A 8 6.83 -29.72 -19.48
C ASN A 8 7.40 -28.43 -18.86
N LEU A 9 7.20 -27.27 -19.48
CA LEU A 9 7.85 -26.03 -19.02
C LEU A 9 6.98 -25.11 -18.14
N HIS A 10 5.66 -25.29 -18.08
CA HIS A 10 4.77 -24.34 -17.37
C HIS A 10 3.62 -25.04 -16.64
N ASN A 11 3.91 -25.80 -15.60
CA ASN A 11 2.91 -26.38 -14.72
C ASN A 11 2.10 -25.35 -13.88
N ASP A 12 2.52 -24.08 -13.85
CA ASP A 12 1.96 -23.05 -12.99
C ASP A 12 1.08 -22.01 -13.73
N ILE A 13 1.07 -22.02 -15.08
CA ILE A 13 0.28 -21.06 -15.86
C ILE A 13 -0.91 -21.78 -16.49
N HIS A 14 -2.11 -21.42 -16.06
CA HIS A 14 -3.35 -21.96 -16.61
C HIS A 14 -3.83 -21.15 -17.81
N TYR A 15 -3.41 -21.55 -19.02
CA TYR A 15 -3.95 -20.97 -20.25
C TYR A 15 -5.35 -21.51 -20.57
N THR A 16 -6.21 -20.64 -21.06
CA THR A 16 -7.47 -21.03 -21.71
C THR A 16 -7.17 -21.76 -23.03
N VAL A 17 -8.18 -22.42 -23.59
CA VAL A 17 -8.04 -23.13 -24.86
C VAL A 17 -7.60 -22.18 -25.99
N GLU A 18 -8.19 -20.98 -26.06
CA GLU A 18 -7.89 -19.95 -27.07
C GLU A 18 -6.47 -19.40 -26.91
N GLU A 19 -5.99 -19.19 -25.70
CA GLU A 19 -4.62 -18.73 -25.41
C GLU A 19 -3.59 -19.79 -25.83
N ARG A 20 -3.85 -21.07 -25.59
CA ARG A 20 -2.98 -22.17 -26.04
C ARG A 20 -2.89 -22.22 -27.56
N GLU A 21 -4.01 -22.07 -28.27
CA GLU A 21 -4.02 -22.02 -29.72
C GLU A 21 -3.25 -20.82 -30.26
N TYR A 22 -3.41 -19.65 -29.65
CA TYR A 22 -2.66 -18.46 -30.02
C TYR A 22 -1.15 -18.68 -29.91
N VAL A 23 -0.69 -19.19 -28.75
CA VAL A 23 0.76 -19.43 -28.55
C VAL A 23 1.29 -20.52 -29.49
N ARG A 24 0.53 -21.57 -29.78
CA ARG A 24 0.92 -22.61 -30.77
C ARG A 24 1.13 -22.07 -32.17
N ASN A 25 0.37 -21.04 -32.56
CA ASN A 25 0.47 -20.43 -33.90
C ASN A 25 1.65 -19.46 -34.04
N LEU A 26 2.35 -19.15 -32.96
CA LEU A 26 3.53 -18.27 -32.99
C LEU A 26 4.79 -19.05 -33.36
N ASN A 27 5.79 -18.34 -33.90
CA ASN A 27 7.10 -18.95 -34.14
C ASN A 27 7.85 -19.15 -32.80
N LYS A 28 8.88 -19.99 -32.79
CA LYS A 28 9.64 -20.36 -31.58
C LYS A 28 10.22 -19.15 -30.85
N ASP A 29 10.74 -18.16 -31.55
CA ASP A 29 11.34 -16.97 -30.96
C ASP A 29 10.29 -16.12 -30.23
N GLN A 30 9.10 -15.99 -30.82
CA GLN A 30 7.98 -15.27 -30.21
C GLN A 30 7.41 -16.01 -28.97
N GLN A 31 7.35 -17.34 -29.01
CA GLN A 31 6.97 -18.16 -27.89
C GLN A 31 7.94 -17.95 -26.71
N GLU A 32 9.24 -17.99 -26.97
CA GLU A 32 10.27 -17.75 -25.93
C GLU A 32 10.19 -16.32 -25.36
N GLU A 33 9.89 -15.32 -26.19
CA GLU A 33 9.73 -13.95 -25.72
C GLU A 33 8.51 -13.80 -24.79
N ILE A 34 7.39 -14.41 -25.13
CA ILE A 34 6.19 -14.44 -24.28
C ILE A 34 6.53 -15.11 -22.94
N PHE A 35 7.13 -16.29 -22.96
CA PHE A 35 7.50 -16.99 -21.73
C PHE A 35 8.49 -16.21 -20.86
N LYS A 36 9.45 -15.52 -21.44
CA LYS A 36 10.35 -14.63 -20.68
C LYS A 36 9.60 -13.46 -20.03
N LYS A 37 8.58 -12.91 -20.71
CA LYS A 37 7.75 -11.85 -20.15
C LYS A 37 6.86 -12.36 -19.02
N GLU A 38 6.25 -13.53 -19.19
CA GLU A 38 5.41 -14.17 -18.16
C GLU A 38 6.22 -14.55 -16.93
N ASN A 39 7.38 -15.18 -17.10
CA ASN A 39 8.25 -15.53 -15.97
C ASN A 39 8.66 -14.29 -15.17
N LYS A 40 9.00 -13.17 -15.84
CA LYS A 40 9.28 -11.91 -15.13
C LYS A 40 8.09 -11.41 -14.32
N ILE A 41 6.88 -11.56 -14.84
CA ILE A 41 5.65 -11.17 -14.11
C ILE A 41 5.39 -12.13 -12.96
N MET A 42 5.56 -13.44 -13.18
CA MET A 42 5.40 -14.44 -12.13
C MET A 42 6.42 -14.28 -11.00
N ASP A 43 7.66 -13.94 -11.31
CA ASP A 43 8.68 -13.62 -10.28
C ASP A 43 8.31 -12.43 -9.42
N VAL A 44 7.61 -11.45 -9.99
CA VAL A 44 7.07 -10.29 -9.22
C VAL A 44 5.86 -10.68 -8.37
N ILE A 45 5.05 -11.64 -8.84
CA ILE A 45 3.83 -12.10 -8.15
C ILE A 45 4.16 -13.15 -7.08
N LYS A 46 5.11 -14.05 -7.35
CA LYS A 46 5.54 -15.09 -6.40
C LYS A 46 6.29 -14.43 -5.25
N SER A 47 5.64 -14.38 -4.11
CA SER A 47 6.33 -14.09 -2.85
C SER A 47 7.06 -15.35 -2.41
N ASP A 48 8.39 -15.30 -2.34
CA ASP A 48 9.24 -16.42 -1.93
C ASP A 48 8.97 -16.91 -0.49
N ILE A 49 8.30 -16.06 0.32
CA ILE A 49 8.02 -16.36 1.72
C ILE A 49 6.51 -16.53 1.92
N PRO A 50 6.03 -17.71 2.36
CA PRO A 50 4.63 -17.91 2.67
C PRO A 50 4.13 -16.88 3.69
N ILE A 51 2.88 -16.40 3.52
CA ILE A 51 2.27 -15.32 4.31
C ILE A 51 2.40 -15.55 5.84
N ARG A 52 2.27 -16.78 6.27
CA ARG A 52 2.46 -17.17 7.68
C ARG A 52 3.81 -16.72 8.24
N PHE A 53 4.88 -16.99 7.51
CA PHE A 53 6.23 -16.65 7.95
C PHE A 53 6.51 -15.15 7.81
N LYS A 54 5.90 -14.47 6.84
CA LYS A 54 5.95 -13.00 6.76
C LYS A 54 5.34 -12.37 8.02
N ILE A 55 4.19 -12.86 8.45
CA ILE A 55 3.51 -12.37 9.67
C ILE A 55 4.34 -12.69 10.92
N LEU A 56 4.88 -13.90 11.03
CA LEU A 56 5.72 -14.29 12.18
C LEU A 56 6.96 -13.40 12.30
N ASN A 57 7.62 -13.10 11.19
CA ASN A 57 8.83 -12.27 11.14
C ASN A 57 8.55 -10.75 11.16
N SER A 58 7.28 -10.32 11.14
CA SER A 58 6.91 -8.90 11.17
C SER A 58 7.09 -8.32 12.58
N ASP A 59 7.17 -6.98 12.68
CA ASP A 59 7.24 -6.24 13.94
C ASP A 59 5.87 -6.01 14.61
N LEU A 60 4.85 -6.74 14.19
CA LEU A 60 3.54 -6.71 14.84
C LEU A 60 3.64 -7.23 16.27
N ASN A 61 2.81 -6.67 17.17
CA ASN A 61 2.68 -7.22 18.51
C ASN A 61 2.08 -8.64 18.49
N GLN A 62 2.34 -9.43 19.52
CA GLN A 62 1.93 -10.84 19.58
C GLN A 62 0.43 -11.03 19.43
N ARG A 63 -0.39 -10.12 20.01
CA ARG A 63 -1.85 -10.20 19.91
C ARG A 63 -2.34 -9.99 18.48
N ALA A 64 -1.76 -9.02 17.76
CA ALA A 64 -2.08 -8.81 16.33
C ALA A 64 -1.63 -10.00 15.49
N LYS A 65 -0.43 -10.55 15.71
CA LYS A 65 0.03 -11.77 15.02
C LYS A 65 -0.94 -12.92 15.24
N ALA A 66 -1.36 -13.17 16.47
CA ALA A 66 -2.30 -14.25 16.80
C ALA A 66 -3.63 -14.10 16.06
N ASN A 67 -4.21 -12.90 16.07
CA ASN A 67 -5.48 -12.64 15.37
C ASN A 67 -5.36 -12.82 13.86
N VAL A 68 -4.28 -12.31 13.25
CA VAL A 68 -4.05 -12.43 11.80
C VAL A 68 -3.82 -13.89 11.42
N LEU A 69 -2.99 -14.61 12.17
CA LEU A 69 -2.69 -16.03 11.90
C LEU A 69 -3.94 -16.89 12.05
N SER A 70 -4.77 -16.66 13.07
CA SER A 70 -6.03 -17.38 13.24
C SER A 70 -6.96 -17.23 12.03
N ARG A 71 -7.09 -16.01 11.48
CA ARG A 71 -7.89 -15.78 10.27
C ARG A 71 -7.27 -16.40 9.00
N VAL A 72 -5.95 -16.37 8.88
CA VAL A 72 -5.24 -17.02 7.77
C VAL A 72 -5.40 -18.54 7.86
N ASP A 73 -5.27 -19.12 9.06
CA ASP A 73 -5.47 -20.56 9.26
C ASP A 73 -6.92 -20.97 8.93
N HIS A 74 -7.89 -20.18 9.36
CA HIS A 74 -9.30 -20.39 9.01
C HIS A 74 -9.53 -20.34 7.48
N PHE A 75 -8.97 -19.35 6.80
CA PHE A 75 -9.06 -19.26 5.33
C PHE A 75 -8.56 -20.53 4.63
N TYR A 76 -7.47 -21.13 5.09
CA TYR A 76 -6.94 -22.36 4.49
C TYR A 76 -7.76 -23.62 4.81
N THR A 77 -8.72 -23.56 5.74
CA THR A 77 -9.63 -24.67 6.03
C THR A 77 -10.93 -24.61 5.21
N LEU A 78 -11.22 -23.48 4.54
CA LEU A 78 -12.43 -23.28 3.76
C LEU A 78 -12.32 -23.91 2.38
N ASP A 79 -13.46 -24.38 1.87
CA ASP A 79 -13.56 -24.84 0.48
C ASP A 79 -13.55 -23.62 -0.48
N PRO A 80 -12.80 -23.64 -1.60
CA PRO A 80 -12.80 -22.57 -2.58
C PRO A 80 -14.17 -22.18 -3.15
N THR A 81 -15.17 -23.07 -3.06
CA THR A 81 -16.55 -22.83 -3.51
C THR A 81 -17.39 -22.09 -2.48
N ASP A 82 -16.93 -21.97 -1.24
CA ASP A 82 -17.65 -21.31 -0.17
C ASP A 82 -17.69 -19.79 -0.36
N ASN A 83 -18.84 -19.19 -0.04
CA ASN A 83 -18.99 -17.73 -0.05
C ASN A 83 -18.04 -17.04 0.92
N GLU A 84 -17.70 -17.69 2.02
CA GLU A 84 -16.77 -17.18 3.02
C GLU A 84 -15.35 -17.14 2.50
N TYR A 85 -14.92 -18.19 1.77
CA TYR A 85 -13.64 -18.20 1.07
C TYR A 85 -13.49 -16.99 0.13
N GLN A 86 -14.52 -16.75 -0.69
CA GLN A 86 -14.52 -15.63 -1.64
C GLN A 86 -14.45 -14.24 -0.96
N LYS A 87 -15.02 -14.10 0.24
CA LYS A 87 -14.93 -12.87 1.03
C LYS A 87 -13.56 -12.67 1.67
N LEU A 88 -12.94 -13.74 2.15
CA LEU A 88 -11.63 -13.69 2.81
C LEU A 88 -10.46 -13.62 1.83
N LEU A 89 -10.62 -14.16 0.63
CA LEU A 89 -9.56 -14.19 -0.39
C LEU A 89 -8.93 -12.81 -0.67
N PRO A 90 -9.70 -11.74 -0.96
CA PRO A 90 -9.13 -10.41 -1.18
C PRO A 90 -8.38 -9.87 0.04
N TRP A 91 -8.86 -10.18 1.25
CA TRP A 91 -8.19 -9.78 2.48
C TRP A 91 -6.83 -10.47 2.65
N VAL A 92 -6.74 -11.78 2.42
CA VAL A 92 -5.49 -12.53 2.47
C VAL A 92 -4.50 -12.03 1.42
N GLN A 93 -4.98 -11.77 0.19
CA GLN A 93 -4.15 -11.20 -0.89
C GLN A 93 -3.63 -9.80 -0.57
N GLN A 94 -4.42 -8.96 0.09
CA GLN A 94 -3.98 -7.63 0.52
C GLN A 94 -2.99 -7.72 1.68
N LEU A 95 -3.19 -8.65 2.60
CA LEU A 95 -2.30 -8.87 3.74
C LEU A 95 -0.86 -9.17 3.29
N ASP A 96 -0.69 -9.91 2.21
CA ASP A 96 0.63 -10.21 1.62
C ASP A 96 1.36 -8.95 1.11
N LYS A 97 0.63 -7.91 0.73
CA LYS A 97 1.17 -6.64 0.21
C LYS A 97 1.54 -5.64 1.30
N ILE A 98 1.10 -5.84 2.54
CA ILE A 98 1.37 -4.90 3.62
C ILE A 98 2.80 -5.06 4.14
N PRO A 99 3.63 -4.01 4.06
CA PRO A 99 5.00 -4.04 4.56
C PRO A 99 5.02 -3.85 6.09
N PHE A 100 4.60 -4.87 6.83
CA PHE A 100 4.56 -4.83 8.29
C PHE A 100 5.92 -4.46 8.90
N GLY A 101 5.90 -3.53 9.87
CA GLY A 101 7.11 -3.08 10.57
C GLY A 101 7.99 -2.13 9.77
N LYS A 102 7.64 -1.80 8.53
CA LYS A 102 8.36 -0.80 7.74
C LYS A 102 7.69 0.56 7.87
N TYR A 103 8.38 1.49 8.50
CA TYR A 103 7.91 2.85 8.69
C TYR A 103 8.80 3.82 7.91
N CYS A 104 8.20 4.88 7.37
CA CYS A 104 8.98 5.99 6.82
C CYS A 104 9.75 6.65 7.97
N GLN A 105 11.06 6.80 7.80
CA GLN A 105 11.86 7.55 8.76
C GLN A 105 11.59 9.05 8.60
N ASP A 106 11.54 9.75 9.72
CA ASP A 106 11.41 11.21 9.72
C ASP A 106 12.67 11.84 9.15
N ILE A 107 12.49 12.77 8.21
CA ILE A 107 13.58 13.50 7.57
C ILE A 107 14.31 14.37 8.60
N ILE A 108 13.57 14.94 9.53
CA ILE A 108 14.04 15.86 10.58
C ILE A 108 13.51 15.40 11.94
N ASN A 109 14.40 15.41 12.93
CA ASN A 109 14.08 15.18 14.33
C ASN A 109 14.69 16.29 15.21
N LYS A 110 14.32 16.31 16.50
CA LYS A 110 14.78 17.31 17.49
C LYS A 110 16.31 17.37 17.67
N ASP A 111 17.03 16.32 17.31
CA ASP A 111 18.48 16.21 17.50
C ASP A 111 19.26 16.91 16.38
N LYS A 112 18.57 17.40 15.36
CA LYS A 112 19.18 18.17 14.27
C LYS A 112 19.42 19.63 14.68
N PRO A 113 20.44 20.32 14.11
CA PRO A 113 20.66 21.73 14.35
C PRO A 113 19.41 22.58 14.05
N VAL A 114 19.15 23.58 14.89
CA VAL A 114 17.98 24.48 14.77
C VAL A 114 17.87 25.10 13.37
N ALA A 115 19.01 25.45 12.75
CA ALA A 115 19.02 25.98 11.39
C ALA A 115 18.43 25.02 10.37
N LYS A 116 18.69 23.69 10.48
CA LYS A 116 18.10 22.68 9.59
C LYS A 116 16.61 22.49 9.83
N ILE A 117 16.16 22.60 11.07
CA ILE A 117 14.72 22.54 11.41
C ILE A 117 14.00 23.76 10.80
N GLN A 118 14.59 24.95 10.91
CA GLN A 118 14.05 26.16 10.30
C GLN A 118 14.00 26.08 8.77
N GLU A 119 15.06 25.60 8.15
CA GLU A 119 15.11 25.38 6.70
C GLU A 119 14.00 24.40 6.26
N TYR A 120 13.83 23.29 6.98
CA TYR A 120 12.78 22.31 6.70
C TYR A 120 11.38 22.89 6.83
N LEU A 121 11.08 23.65 7.91
CA LEU A 121 9.79 24.28 8.08
C LEU A 121 9.52 25.36 7.02
N THR A 122 10.55 26.09 6.62
CA THR A 122 10.44 27.10 5.55
C THR A 122 10.17 26.43 4.19
N SER A 123 10.87 25.35 3.88
CA SER A 123 10.66 24.59 2.66
C SER A 123 9.26 23.92 2.66
N THR A 124 8.82 23.40 3.79
CA THR A 124 7.45 22.84 3.94
C THR A 124 6.39 23.92 3.67
N LYS A 125 6.57 25.13 4.18
CA LYS A 125 5.70 26.25 3.86
C LYS A 125 5.69 26.53 2.36
N SER A 126 6.84 26.60 1.72
CA SER A 126 6.97 26.83 0.28
C SER A 126 6.25 25.76 -0.55
N PHE A 127 6.34 24.49 -0.16
CA PHE A 127 5.57 23.40 -0.81
C PHE A 127 4.05 23.62 -0.69
N MET A 128 3.57 23.99 0.50
CA MET A 128 2.14 24.29 0.70
C MET A 128 1.69 25.53 -0.10
N ASP A 129 2.53 26.55 -0.21
CA ASP A 129 2.24 27.76 -0.98
C ASP A 129 2.20 27.49 -2.48
N SER A 130 3.05 26.62 -2.98
CA SER A 130 3.03 26.18 -4.37
C SER A 130 1.84 25.27 -4.71
N ALA A 131 1.36 24.48 -3.75
CA ALA A 131 0.26 23.56 -3.95
C ALA A 131 -1.11 24.27 -3.98
N VAL A 132 -1.34 25.25 -3.11
CA VAL A 132 -2.63 25.95 -2.98
C VAL A 132 -2.40 27.42 -2.62
N TYR A 133 -3.05 28.32 -3.34
CA TYR A 133 -3.04 29.75 -3.05
C TYR A 133 -3.90 30.07 -1.81
N GLY A 134 -3.42 30.98 -0.97
CA GLY A 134 -4.15 31.42 0.22
C GLY A 134 -4.11 30.41 1.36
N HIS A 135 -5.15 30.40 2.19
CA HIS A 135 -5.30 29.52 3.36
C HIS A 135 -4.18 29.65 4.41
N GLU A 136 -3.63 30.85 4.60
CA GLU A 136 -2.47 31.11 5.48
C GLU A 136 -2.69 30.61 6.91
N SER A 137 -3.90 30.78 7.46
CA SER A 137 -4.23 30.31 8.81
C SER A 137 -4.11 28.78 8.92
N ALA A 138 -4.67 28.05 7.95
CA ALA A 138 -4.59 26.59 7.93
C ALA A 138 -3.15 26.09 7.75
N LYS A 139 -2.39 26.71 6.83
CA LYS A 139 -0.97 26.39 6.62
C LYS A 139 -0.14 26.62 7.87
N THR A 140 -0.36 27.74 8.57
CA THR A 140 0.32 28.05 9.82
C THR A 140 0.00 27.04 10.93
N GLN A 141 -1.27 26.62 11.04
CA GLN A 141 -1.66 25.58 12.00
C GLN A 141 -1.00 24.24 11.68
N ILE A 142 -0.96 23.85 10.40
CA ILE A 142 -0.29 22.62 9.98
C ILE A 142 1.21 22.68 10.30
N LEU A 143 1.88 23.80 10.00
CA LEU A 143 3.30 24.00 10.35
C LEU A 143 3.54 23.90 11.86
N SER A 144 2.65 24.45 12.68
CA SER A 144 2.74 24.36 14.13
C SER A 144 2.62 22.92 14.63
N ILE A 145 1.78 22.12 13.98
CA ILE A 145 1.63 20.69 14.32
C ILE A 145 2.89 19.93 13.93
N ILE A 146 3.44 20.19 12.74
CA ILE A 146 4.70 19.56 12.28
C ILE A 146 5.86 19.94 13.21
N ALA A 147 5.98 21.22 13.60
CA ALA A 147 7.00 21.68 14.54
C ALA A 147 6.89 20.98 15.91
N ARG A 148 5.64 20.77 16.39
CA ARG A 148 5.38 20.04 17.63
C ARG A 148 5.77 18.58 17.51
N GLU A 149 5.50 17.92 16.38
CA GLU A 149 5.90 16.53 16.12
C GLU A 149 7.43 16.37 16.12
N ILE A 150 8.14 17.32 15.50
CA ILE A 150 9.62 17.36 15.53
C ILE A 150 10.14 17.51 16.97
N SER A 151 9.51 18.37 17.77
CA SER A 151 9.94 18.63 19.16
C SER A 151 9.62 17.46 20.10
N ASN A 152 8.54 16.74 19.86
CA ASN A 152 8.09 15.62 20.70
C ASN A 152 7.65 14.42 19.84
N PRO A 153 8.59 13.65 19.30
CA PRO A 153 8.29 12.49 18.44
C PRO A 153 7.51 11.37 19.14
N SER A 154 7.54 11.33 20.48
CA SER A 154 6.82 10.32 21.27
C SER A 154 5.36 10.68 21.56
N SER A 155 4.93 11.89 21.21
CA SER A 155 3.52 12.26 21.28
C SER A 155 2.75 11.54 20.20
N GLY A 156 1.96 10.55 20.45
CA GLY A 156 1.16 9.81 19.45
C GLY A 156 0.69 10.63 18.24
N GLY A 157 0.15 9.98 17.22
CA GLY A 157 -0.23 10.62 15.95
C GLY A 157 -1.14 11.84 16.11
N ASN A 158 -1.04 12.79 15.19
CA ASN A 158 -1.88 13.97 15.17
C ASN A 158 -3.11 13.74 14.26
N CYS A 159 -4.27 14.20 14.69
CA CYS A 159 -5.48 14.24 13.88
C CYS A 159 -5.81 15.70 13.55
N ILE A 160 -5.93 16.00 12.27
CA ILE A 160 -6.26 17.35 11.78
C ILE A 160 -7.58 17.25 11.01
N ALA A 161 -8.58 18.03 11.43
CA ALA A 161 -9.82 18.20 10.70
C ALA A 161 -9.78 19.48 9.86
N ILE A 162 -9.99 19.37 8.53
CA ILE A 162 -10.02 20.50 7.61
C ILE A 162 -11.43 20.58 7.03
N GLN A 163 -12.14 21.68 7.34
CA GLN A 163 -13.47 21.96 6.85
C GLN A 163 -13.45 23.15 5.88
N GLY A 164 -14.30 23.12 4.87
CA GLY A 164 -14.46 24.22 3.93
C GLY A 164 -15.27 23.81 2.69
N PRO A 165 -15.64 24.76 1.83
CA PRO A 165 -16.42 24.53 0.61
C PRO A 165 -15.75 23.52 -0.32
N MET A 166 -16.54 22.91 -1.21
CA MET A 166 -16.03 22.03 -2.26
C MET A 166 -15.11 22.81 -3.21
N GLY A 167 -14.12 22.13 -3.79
CA GLY A 167 -13.21 22.74 -4.77
C GLY A 167 -12.15 23.67 -4.19
N ASN A 168 -12.08 23.85 -2.88
CA ASN A 168 -11.19 24.82 -2.21
C ASN A 168 -9.76 24.29 -1.94
N GLY A 169 -9.33 23.23 -2.62
CA GLY A 169 -7.95 22.72 -2.57
C GLY A 169 -7.56 21.96 -1.29
N LYS A 170 -8.52 21.55 -0.42
CA LYS A 170 -8.21 20.84 0.84
C LYS A 170 -7.37 19.59 0.64
N THR A 171 -7.79 18.71 -0.25
CA THR A 171 -7.08 17.46 -0.55
C THR A 171 -5.73 17.74 -1.25
N THR A 172 -5.69 18.73 -2.12
CA THR A 172 -4.47 19.17 -2.81
C THR A 172 -3.43 19.70 -1.83
N LEU A 173 -3.87 20.50 -0.84
CA LEU A 173 -2.99 21.02 0.21
C LEU A 173 -2.31 19.90 0.98
N ILE A 174 -3.04 18.85 1.36
CA ILE A 174 -2.46 17.73 2.09
C ILE A 174 -1.57 16.86 1.17
N LYS A 175 -2.09 16.44 0.02
CA LYS A 175 -1.40 15.53 -0.88
C LYS A 175 -0.16 16.16 -1.51
N GLU A 176 -0.32 17.34 -2.12
CA GLU A 176 0.75 17.98 -2.90
C GLU A 176 1.61 18.93 -2.04
N GLY A 177 1.05 19.49 -0.99
CA GLY A 177 1.78 20.36 -0.07
C GLY A 177 2.44 19.57 1.05
N VAL A 178 1.67 19.04 1.99
CA VAL A 178 2.19 18.47 3.23
C VAL A 178 2.91 17.14 3.01
N CYS A 179 2.26 16.18 2.35
CA CYS A 179 2.85 14.84 2.19
C CYS A 179 4.12 14.86 1.35
N LYS A 180 4.16 15.68 0.28
CA LYS A 180 5.38 15.85 -0.52
C LYS A 180 6.50 16.52 0.27
N ALA A 181 6.19 17.57 1.04
CA ALA A 181 7.18 18.24 1.87
C ALA A 181 7.79 17.30 2.92
N MET A 182 6.96 16.44 3.50
CA MET A 182 7.38 15.45 4.48
C MET A 182 7.97 14.18 3.86
N ASN A 183 7.98 14.06 2.53
CA ASN A 183 8.37 12.84 1.80
C ASN A 183 7.65 11.58 2.33
N ARG A 184 6.36 11.72 2.66
CA ARG A 184 5.53 10.63 3.15
C ARG A 184 4.53 10.20 2.10
N PRO A 185 4.23 8.90 1.96
CA PRO A 185 3.18 8.41 1.07
C PRO A 185 1.81 8.91 1.55
N PHE A 186 0.93 9.17 0.58
CA PHE A 186 -0.43 9.64 0.82
C PHE A 186 -1.44 8.51 0.62
N GLY A 187 -2.14 8.13 1.68
CA GLY A 187 -3.28 7.22 1.62
C GLY A 187 -4.59 8.00 1.62
N PHE A 188 -5.50 7.70 0.69
CA PHE A 188 -6.79 8.36 0.58
C PHE A 188 -7.93 7.36 0.75
N ILE A 189 -8.81 7.61 1.72
CA ILE A 189 -10.01 6.79 1.98
C ILE A 189 -11.23 7.68 1.78
N PRO A 190 -11.95 7.56 0.62
CA PRO A 190 -13.16 8.32 0.39
C PRO A 190 -14.30 7.73 1.23
N LEU A 191 -14.87 8.52 2.12
CA LEU A 191 -16.04 8.11 2.93
C LEU A 191 -17.37 8.57 2.34
N GLY A 192 -17.32 9.38 1.27
CA GLY A 192 -18.52 9.84 0.59
C GLY A 192 -19.27 8.70 -0.10
N GLY A 193 -20.55 8.55 0.20
CA GLY A 193 -21.40 7.48 -0.36
C GLY A 193 -21.34 6.14 0.38
N MET A 194 -20.58 6.04 1.44
CA MET A 194 -20.58 4.86 2.30
C MET A 194 -21.80 4.85 3.20
N GLN A 195 -22.50 3.74 3.20
CA GLN A 195 -23.70 3.52 4.01
C GLN A 195 -23.45 2.61 5.21
N ASP A 196 -22.27 1.93 5.26
CA ASP A 196 -21.98 0.90 6.22
C ASP A 196 -20.56 1.04 6.78
N SER A 197 -20.40 0.76 8.07
CA SER A 197 -19.12 0.73 8.79
C SER A 197 -18.21 -0.44 8.38
N SER A 198 -18.77 -1.48 7.79
CA SER A 198 -18.04 -2.68 7.36
C SER A 198 -16.91 -2.38 6.36
N TYR A 199 -17.01 -1.27 5.63
CA TYR A 199 -15.92 -0.81 4.77
C TYR A 199 -14.62 -0.49 5.53
N LEU A 200 -14.73 0.03 6.75
CA LEU A 200 -13.57 0.37 7.59
C LEU A 200 -13.21 -0.75 8.56
N LEU A 201 -14.22 -1.45 9.08
CA LEU A 201 -14.04 -2.47 10.12
C LEU A 201 -13.90 -3.88 9.54
N GLY A 202 -14.28 -4.07 8.29
CA GLY A 202 -14.44 -5.39 7.67
C GLY A 202 -15.80 -6.00 7.98
N HIS A 203 -16.15 -7.07 7.30
CA HIS A 203 -17.31 -7.88 7.63
C HIS A 203 -16.91 -8.86 8.74
N GLU A 204 -17.71 -8.96 9.79
CA GLU A 204 -17.65 -10.03 10.80
C GLU A 204 -18.24 -11.32 10.26
#